data_4605c525afdf9a5d3d70229706cca7f3
#
_entry.id   4605c525afdf9a5d3d70229706cca7f3
#
_cell.length_a   1.000
_cell.length_b   1.000
_cell.length_c   1.000
_cell.angle_alpha   90.00
_cell.angle_beta   90.00
_cell.angle_gamma   90.00
#
_symmetry.space_group_name_H-M   'P 1'
#
loop_
_entity.id
_entity.type
_entity.pdbx_description
1 polymer ?
#
loop_
_entity_poly.entity_id
_entity_poly.type
_entity_poly.pdbx_seq_one_letter_code
_entity_poly.pdbx_strand_id
1 'polypeptide(L)'
;NEFVIVRDTIKIRSVKYTNLQDGYAYVRLTSFIENSSTDMEKALKKHIKKDKDLKGLIIDLRNNPGGLLKQAVEISDLFLEEGLIVSTIGRDNKDKESQFARKGDDLGDFPIIVLMNEYSASASEILAGALQDNKRALIMGQTSFGKGSVQSVIRLGDGSGLKLTVARYYTPSGRSIQAEGIAPDVSIENVNAEAFEKAIVNKTVKREVDIQGHLENDRSKAKKDSLEVGGLAWYKHVRSQKEKNLSNRDKLLSNDFQVLQAYNYLKAWKVFNKIQN
;
A
#
# COMPACT_ATOMS: atom_id res chain seq x y z
N ASN A 1 -3.27 -39.53 19.31
CA ASN A 1 -2.56 -39.35 18.03
C ASN A 1 -1.20 -38.71 18.32
N GLU A 2 -0.13 -39.42 18.03
CA GLU A 2 1.24 -38.89 18.09
C GLU A 2 1.56 -38.23 16.75
N PHE A 3 2.12 -37.00 16.82
CA PHE A 3 2.58 -36.28 15.66
C PHE A 3 4.10 -36.07 15.76
N VAL A 4 4.82 -36.49 14.75
CA VAL A 4 6.26 -36.21 14.64
C VAL A 4 6.45 -34.86 13.93
N ILE A 5 6.99 -33.88 14.66
CA ILE A 5 7.30 -32.55 14.09
C ILE A 5 8.81 -32.47 13.86
N VAL A 6 9.21 -32.35 12.58
CA VAL A 6 10.61 -32.13 12.21
C VAL A 6 10.86 -30.62 12.14
N ARG A 7 11.86 -30.15 12.88
CA ARG A 7 12.28 -28.74 12.84
C ARG A 7 12.97 -28.44 11.50
N ASP A 8 12.48 -27.42 10.80
CA ASP A 8 13.05 -26.95 9.54
C ASP A 8 13.01 -25.42 9.45
N THR A 9 13.76 -24.85 8.51
CA THR A 9 13.80 -23.40 8.28
C THR A 9 12.65 -22.99 7.37
N ILE A 10 11.67 -22.28 7.92
CA ILE A 10 10.54 -21.75 7.16
C ILE A 10 10.94 -20.39 6.56
N LYS A 11 10.99 -20.30 5.22
CA LYS A 11 11.21 -19.03 4.51
C LYS A 11 9.91 -18.26 4.40
N ILE A 12 9.73 -17.26 5.26
CA ILE A 12 8.58 -16.35 5.22
C ILE A 12 8.84 -15.30 4.16
N ARG A 13 7.88 -15.10 3.23
CA ARG A 13 7.91 -14.00 2.27
C ARG A 13 6.98 -12.89 2.76
N SER A 14 7.56 -11.77 3.15
CA SER A 14 6.80 -10.59 3.62
C SER A 14 6.29 -9.72 2.47
N VAL A 15 6.95 -9.76 1.31
CA VAL A 15 6.62 -8.94 0.14
C VAL A 15 5.89 -9.79 -0.90
N LYS A 16 4.67 -9.36 -1.25
CA LYS A 16 3.87 -9.95 -2.35
C LYS A 16 3.60 -8.88 -3.39
N TYR A 17 4.08 -9.12 -4.60
CA TYR A 17 3.96 -8.21 -5.72
C TYR A 17 2.88 -8.67 -6.71
N THR A 18 2.09 -7.72 -7.23
CA THR A 18 1.13 -7.94 -8.33
C THR A 18 1.25 -6.81 -9.36
N ASN A 19 1.45 -7.17 -10.63
CA ASN A 19 1.39 -6.21 -11.73
C ASN A 19 -0.09 -5.86 -12.01
N LEU A 20 -0.45 -4.58 -11.88
CA LEU A 20 -1.79 -4.08 -12.17
C LEU A 20 -1.97 -3.69 -13.65
N GLN A 21 -0.95 -3.93 -14.51
CA GLN A 21 -0.85 -3.56 -15.92
C GLN A 21 -0.73 -2.03 -16.15
N ASP A 22 -0.50 -1.62 -17.37
CA ASP A 22 -0.41 -0.22 -17.82
C ASP A 22 0.59 0.64 -17.03
N GLY A 23 1.61 0.02 -16.40
CA GLY A 23 2.62 0.68 -15.58
C GLY A 23 2.22 0.86 -14.10
N TYR A 24 1.13 0.25 -13.63
CA TYR A 24 0.75 0.29 -12.22
C TYR A 24 1.16 -0.98 -11.48
N ALA A 25 1.58 -0.84 -10.23
CA ALA A 25 2.00 -1.93 -9.38
C ALA A 25 1.28 -1.93 -8.02
N TYR A 26 1.15 -3.12 -7.46
CA TYR A 26 0.67 -3.34 -6.10
C TYR A 26 1.68 -4.19 -5.35
N VAL A 27 2.05 -3.74 -4.17
CA VAL A 27 2.92 -4.47 -3.24
C VAL A 27 2.23 -4.58 -1.89
N ARG A 28 1.96 -5.82 -1.47
CA ARG A 28 1.53 -6.08 -0.10
C ARG A 28 2.75 -6.43 0.74
N LEU A 29 2.96 -5.67 1.80
CA LEU A 29 3.96 -5.93 2.83
C LEU A 29 3.26 -6.43 4.09
N THR A 30 3.48 -7.69 4.44
CA THR A 30 2.76 -8.34 5.56
C THR A 30 3.46 -8.19 6.91
N SER A 31 4.77 -7.93 6.90
CA SER A 31 5.59 -7.67 8.09
C SER A 31 6.94 -7.10 7.66
N PHE A 32 7.65 -6.47 8.58
CA PHE A 32 9.00 -5.94 8.37
C PHE A 32 10.02 -6.93 8.95
N ILE A 33 10.45 -7.91 8.14
CA ILE A 33 11.46 -8.91 8.48
C ILE A 33 12.76 -8.62 7.73
N GLU A 34 13.84 -9.32 8.05
CA GLU A 34 15.08 -9.25 7.27
C GLU A 34 14.81 -9.42 5.78
N ASN A 35 15.46 -8.60 4.97
CA ASN A 35 15.33 -8.57 3.50
C ASN A 35 14.00 -8.02 2.95
N SER A 36 13.06 -7.49 3.76
CA SER A 36 11.82 -6.91 3.23
C SER A 36 12.10 -5.74 2.27
N SER A 37 13.07 -4.86 2.61
CA SER A 37 13.52 -3.75 1.75
C SER A 37 14.11 -4.26 0.43
N THR A 38 15.04 -5.20 0.51
CA THR A 38 15.69 -5.79 -0.66
C THR A 38 14.70 -6.54 -1.58
N ASP A 39 13.74 -7.25 -1.00
CA ASP A 39 12.73 -7.98 -1.77
C ASP A 39 11.75 -7.01 -2.46
N MET A 40 11.37 -5.92 -1.78
CA MET A 40 10.54 -4.86 -2.37
C MET A 40 11.27 -4.15 -3.51
N GLU A 41 12.50 -3.74 -3.28
CA GLU A 41 13.34 -3.10 -4.29
C GLU A 41 13.53 -3.96 -5.54
N LYS A 42 13.87 -5.25 -5.36
CA LYS A 42 14.01 -6.21 -6.47
C LYS A 42 12.72 -6.36 -7.26
N ALA A 43 11.56 -6.44 -6.57
CA ALA A 43 10.28 -6.58 -7.23
C ALA A 43 9.93 -5.34 -8.07
N LEU A 44 10.17 -4.13 -7.54
CA LEU A 44 9.90 -2.86 -8.23
C LEU A 44 10.89 -2.61 -9.36
N LYS A 45 12.20 -2.82 -9.16
CA LYS A 45 13.20 -2.71 -10.22
C LYS A 45 12.94 -3.70 -11.38
N LYS A 46 12.46 -4.92 -11.08
CA LYS A 46 12.04 -5.87 -12.11
C LYS A 46 10.84 -5.37 -12.90
N HIS A 47 9.86 -4.73 -12.24
CA HIS A 47 8.71 -4.11 -12.91
C HIS A 47 9.16 -2.99 -13.84
N ILE A 48 9.94 -2.02 -13.33
CA ILE A 48 10.45 -0.88 -14.09
C ILE A 48 11.26 -1.35 -15.32
N LYS A 49 12.10 -2.36 -15.14
CA LYS A 49 12.91 -2.92 -16.26
C LYS A 49 12.03 -3.56 -17.33
N LYS A 50 10.91 -4.21 -16.95
CA LYS A 50 10.02 -4.92 -17.89
C LYS A 50 9.09 -3.95 -18.61
N ASP A 51 8.43 -3.07 -17.87
CA ASP A 51 7.35 -2.20 -18.37
C ASP A 51 7.84 -0.78 -18.72
N LYS A 52 9.17 -0.53 -18.58
CA LYS A 52 9.89 0.73 -18.86
C LYS A 52 9.42 1.97 -18.09
N ASP A 53 8.36 1.84 -17.29
CA ASP A 53 7.78 2.97 -16.55
C ASP A 53 6.91 2.46 -15.40
N LEU A 54 7.02 3.06 -14.22
CA LEU A 54 6.12 2.86 -13.09
C LEU A 54 5.26 4.11 -12.93
N LYS A 55 3.99 4.02 -13.36
CA LYS A 55 3.05 5.16 -13.36
C LYS A 55 2.31 5.34 -12.05
N GLY A 56 2.46 4.41 -11.15
CA GLY A 56 1.88 4.47 -9.81
C GLY A 56 2.00 3.17 -9.04
N LEU A 57 2.10 3.30 -7.72
CA LEU A 57 2.33 2.20 -6.79
C LEU A 57 1.29 2.22 -5.67
N ILE A 58 0.73 1.05 -5.37
CA ILE A 58 -0.05 0.81 -4.15
C ILE A 58 0.81 -0.02 -3.20
N ILE A 59 1.07 0.49 -1.99
CA ILE A 59 1.71 -0.22 -0.89
C ILE A 59 0.62 -0.59 0.12
N ASP A 60 0.34 -1.88 0.28
CA ASP A 60 -0.68 -2.36 1.21
C ASP A 60 -0.04 -2.82 2.52
N LEU A 61 -0.26 -2.05 3.58
CA LEU A 61 0.17 -2.29 4.96
C LEU A 61 -0.98 -2.76 5.87
N ARG A 62 -2.17 -3.01 5.33
CA ARG A 62 -3.30 -3.47 6.14
C ARG A 62 -2.98 -4.81 6.80
N ASN A 63 -3.33 -4.94 8.08
CA ASN A 63 -3.02 -6.10 8.92
C ASN A 63 -1.50 -6.38 9.07
N ASN A 64 -0.65 -5.37 8.90
CA ASN A 64 0.78 -5.48 9.11
C ASN A 64 1.15 -4.95 10.51
N PRO A 65 1.50 -5.82 11.47
CA PRO A 65 1.78 -5.40 12.85
C PRO A 65 3.14 -4.71 13.01
N GLY A 66 3.87 -4.49 11.92
CA GLY A 66 5.21 -3.90 11.91
C GLY A 66 6.32 -4.94 11.86
N GLY A 67 7.39 -4.68 12.59
CA GLY A 67 8.59 -5.50 12.66
C GLY A 67 9.85 -4.68 12.87
N LEU A 68 10.92 -4.96 12.11
CA LEU A 68 12.21 -4.33 12.27
C LEU A 68 12.20 -2.86 11.84
N LEU A 69 12.59 -1.95 12.75
CA LEU A 69 12.75 -0.52 12.48
C LEU A 69 13.65 -0.27 11.26
N LYS A 70 14.80 -0.96 11.22
CA LYS A 70 15.75 -0.85 10.10
C LYS A 70 15.07 -1.06 8.74
N GLN A 71 14.17 -2.04 8.63
CA GLN A 71 13.45 -2.32 7.40
C GLN A 71 12.43 -1.22 7.03
N ALA A 72 11.79 -0.60 8.02
CA ALA A 72 10.91 0.54 7.76
C ALA A 72 11.71 1.74 7.25
N VAL A 73 12.88 2.02 7.84
CA VAL A 73 13.78 3.08 7.38
C VAL A 73 14.27 2.80 5.96
N GLU A 74 14.80 1.61 5.68
CA GLU A 74 15.29 1.23 4.35
C GLU A 74 14.19 1.26 3.27
N ILE A 75 12.95 0.82 3.60
CA ILE A 75 11.83 0.89 2.65
C ILE A 75 11.39 2.35 2.42
N SER A 76 11.39 3.20 3.46
CA SER A 76 11.09 4.62 3.29
C SER A 76 12.12 5.31 2.39
N ASP A 77 13.38 4.95 2.55
CA ASP A 77 14.52 5.46 1.77
C ASP A 77 14.41 5.14 0.27
N LEU A 78 13.80 4.00 -0.10
CA LEU A 78 13.52 3.67 -1.50
C LEU A 78 12.60 4.68 -2.22
N PHE A 79 11.87 5.50 -1.48
CA PHE A 79 10.85 6.42 -2.03
C PHE A 79 11.12 7.88 -1.71
N LEU A 80 12.11 8.20 -0.87
CA LEU A 80 12.45 9.56 -0.45
C LEU A 80 13.84 9.92 -0.96
N GLU A 81 13.97 11.02 -1.68
CA GLU A 81 15.27 11.53 -2.12
C GLU A 81 16.03 12.15 -0.93
N GLU A 82 15.30 12.82 -0.03
CA GLU A 82 15.84 13.46 1.17
C GLU A 82 14.76 13.60 2.25
N GLY A 83 15.13 14.03 3.44
CA GLY A 83 14.21 14.33 4.53
C GLY A 83 14.33 13.36 5.70
N LEU A 84 13.68 13.72 6.79
CA LEU A 84 13.59 12.90 7.99
C LEU A 84 12.61 11.74 7.76
N ILE A 85 12.99 10.53 8.16
CA ILE A 85 12.11 9.35 8.12
C ILE A 85 11.43 9.17 9.47
N VAL A 86 12.21 9.14 10.54
CA VAL A 86 11.71 8.93 11.90
C VAL A 86 12.72 9.47 12.92
N SER A 87 12.24 9.95 14.04
CA SER A 87 13.09 10.18 15.21
C SER A 87 12.60 9.35 16.40
N THR A 88 13.55 8.97 17.26
CA THR A 88 13.28 8.35 18.54
C THR A 88 13.74 9.29 19.65
N ILE A 89 12.93 9.40 20.71
CA ILE A 89 13.24 10.23 21.86
C ILE A 89 13.09 9.38 23.11
N GLY A 90 14.18 9.27 23.86
CA GLY A 90 14.25 8.60 25.16
C GLY A 90 13.56 9.38 26.28
N ARG A 91 13.67 8.86 27.50
CA ARG A 91 12.97 9.37 28.70
C ARG A 91 13.26 10.84 29.01
N ASP A 92 14.52 11.25 28.86
CA ASP A 92 14.97 12.57 29.32
C ASP A 92 15.10 13.60 28.20
N ASN A 93 14.54 13.34 27.02
CA ASN A 93 14.68 14.16 25.81
C ASN A 93 16.13 14.44 25.35
N LYS A 94 17.11 13.84 26.02
CA LYS A 94 18.54 14.00 25.71
C LYS A 94 19.02 13.00 24.64
N ASP A 95 18.36 11.85 24.57
CA ASP A 95 18.71 10.76 23.65
C ASP A 95 17.77 10.80 22.46
N LYS A 96 17.97 11.79 21.61
CA LYS A 96 17.25 11.89 20.33
C LYS A 96 18.11 11.30 19.23
N GLU A 97 17.60 10.24 18.60
CA GLU A 97 18.17 9.69 17.38
C GLU A 97 17.23 9.98 16.19
N SER A 98 17.81 10.27 15.04
CA SER A 98 17.05 10.60 13.83
C SER A 98 17.59 9.81 12.65
N GLN A 99 16.68 9.26 11.84
CA GLN A 99 17.00 8.54 10.61
C GLN A 99 16.52 9.37 9.42
N PHE A 100 17.41 9.59 8.46
CA PHE A 100 17.16 10.40 7.27
C PHE A 100 17.24 9.56 6.00
N ALA A 101 16.55 9.99 4.97
CA ALA A 101 16.69 9.45 3.63
C ALA A 101 18.05 9.83 3.03
N ARG A 102 18.59 8.97 2.17
CA ARG A 102 19.87 9.14 1.50
C ARG A 102 19.63 9.51 0.04
N LYS A 103 20.28 10.58 -0.38
CA LYS A 103 20.14 11.10 -1.73
C LYS A 103 20.62 10.11 -2.79
N GLY A 104 19.79 9.90 -3.83
CA GLY A 104 20.13 9.11 -5.01
C GLY A 104 19.81 7.61 -4.91
N ASP A 105 19.16 7.17 -3.84
CA ASP A 105 18.74 5.77 -3.64
C ASP A 105 17.25 5.55 -4.00
N ASP A 106 16.49 6.61 -4.32
CA ASP A 106 15.06 6.53 -4.61
C ASP A 106 14.73 5.88 -5.97
N LEU A 107 13.55 5.26 -6.04
CA LEU A 107 13.08 4.53 -7.23
C LEU A 107 12.40 5.41 -8.29
N GLY A 108 12.33 6.73 -8.07
CA GLY A 108 11.78 7.72 -8.99
C GLY A 108 10.47 8.35 -8.52
N ASP A 109 10.04 9.38 -9.28
CA ASP A 109 8.90 10.23 -8.94
C ASP A 109 7.60 9.74 -9.62
N PHE A 110 6.99 8.75 -9.03
CA PHE A 110 5.66 8.24 -9.39
C PHE A 110 4.70 8.34 -8.20
N PRO A 111 3.39 8.53 -8.42
CA PRO A 111 2.42 8.61 -7.34
C PRO A 111 2.35 7.32 -6.54
N ILE A 112 2.30 7.45 -5.21
CA ILE A 112 2.21 6.34 -4.27
C ILE A 112 0.96 6.48 -3.42
N ILE A 113 0.23 5.38 -3.25
CA ILE A 113 -0.84 5.24 -2.28
C ILE A 113 -0.45 4.16 -1.28
N VAL A 114 -0.56 4.47 0.01
CA VAL A 114 -0.36 3.51 1.10
C VAL A 114 -1.72 3.17 1.70
N LEU A 115 -2.09 1.89 1.69
CA LEU A 115 -3.30 1.38 2.33
C LEU A 115 -3.00 0.97 3.78
N MET A 116 -3.78 1.46 4.73
CA MET A 116 -3.69 1.13 6.15
C MET A 116 -5.04 0.77 6.76
N ASN A 117 -4.98 0.08 7.89
CA ASN A 117 -6.14 -0.15 8.76
C ASN A 117 -5.71 -0.16 10.24
N GLU A 118 -6.66 -0.37 11.14
CA GLU A 118 -6.48 -0.39 12.59
C GLU A 118 -5.50 -1.46 13.10
N TYR A 119 -5.12 -2.43 12.25
CA TYR A 119 -4.11 -3.46 12.55
C TYR A 119 -2.72 -3.13 11.98
N SER A 120 -2.58 -2.00 11.27
CA SER A 120 -1.28 -1.50 10.82
C SER A 120 -0.57 -0.84 12.00
N ALA A 121 0.59 -1.35 12.41
CA ALA A 121 1.23 -0.92 13.66
C ALA A 121 2.76 -0.74 13.54
N SER A 122 3.35 0.07 14.43
CA SER A 122 4.81 0.17 14.63
C SER A 122 5.57 0.54 13.36
N ALA A 123 6.40 -0.35 12.79
CA ALA A 123 7.16 -0.12 11.55
C ALA A 123 6.28 0.28 10.36
N SER A 124 5.02 -0.21 10.29
CA SER A 124 4.03 0.22 9.29
C SER A 124 3.66 1.69 9.45
N GLU A 125 3.53 2.15 10.69
CA GLU A 125 3.20 3.53 11.02
C GLU A 125 4.39 4.46 10.77
N ILE A 126 5.62 3.97 10.97
CA ILE A 126 6.84 4.70 10.64
C ILE A 126 6.92 4.93 9.13
N LEU A 127 6.75 3.89 8.31
CA LEU A 127 6.77 4.01 6.85
C LEU A 127 5.66 4.95 6.35
N ALA A 128 4.43 4.77 6.82
CA ALA A 128 3.31 5.60 6.40
C ALA A 128 3.48 7.06 6.82
N GLY A 129 3.87 7.31 8.08
CA GLY A 129 4.11 8.66 8.60
C GLY A 129 5.28 9.35 7.92
N ALA A 130 6.36 8.61 7.58
CA ALA A 130 7.48 9.14 6.82
C ALA A 130 7.04 9.61 5.43
N LEU A 131 6.30 8.79 4.70
CA LEU A 131 5.85 9.12 3.35
C LEU A 131 4.76 10.21 3.35
N GLN A 132 3.86 10.22 4.34
CA GLN A 132 2.82 11.24 4.50
C GLN A 132 3.43 12.62 4.80
N ASP A 133 4.26 12.73 5.84
CA ASP A 133 4.80 14.00 6.29
C ASP A 133 5.79 14.62 5.29
N ASN A 134 6.52 13.79 4.52
CA ASN A 134 7.34 14.24 3.40
C ASN A 134 6.51 14.47 2.10
N LYS A 135 5.18 14.36 2.14
CA LYS A 135 4.27 14.55 1.00
C LYS A 135 4.56 13.64 -0.19
N ARG A 136 5.13 12.47 0.08
CA ARG A 136 5.55 11.52 -0.94
C ARG A 136 4.45 10.52 -1.32
N ALA A 137 3.55 10.20 -0.40
CA ALA A 137 2.44 9.29 -0.63
C ALA A 137 1.14 9.77 -0.02
N LEU A 138 0.03 9.37 -0.63
CA LEU A 138 -1.31 9.52 -0.08
C LEU A 138 -1.64 8.30 0.80
N ILE A 139 -2.03 8.54 2.04
CA ILE A 139 -2.45 7.48 2.96
C ILE A 139 -3.96 7.28 2.85
N MET A 140 -4.40 6.05 2.58
CA MET A 140 -5.82 5.71 2.41
C MET A 140 -6.23 4.54 3.31
N GLY A 141 -7.47 4.55 3.75
CA GLY A 141 -8.08 3.50 4.56
C GLY A 141 -8.54 4.00 5.92
N GLN A 142 -8.07 3.41 7.01
CA GLN A 142 -8.47 3.75 8.38
C GLN A 142 -7.26 4.12 9.22
N THR A 143 -7.50 4.86 10.33
CA THR A 143 -6.45 5.21 11.29
C THR A 143 -5.75 3.94 11.80
N SER A 144 -4.43 3.99 11.87
CA SER A 144 -3.61 2.88 12.31
C SER A 144 -3.68 2.64 13.82
N PHE A 145 -3.01 1.61 14.31
CA PHE A 145 -3.09 1.13 15.70
C PHE A 145 -2.59 2.10 16.76
N GLY A 146 -1.55 2.88 16.47
CA GLY A 146 -0.95 3.82 17.43
C GLY A 146 0.12 3.20 18.34
N LYS A 147 0.99 2.33 17.80
CA LYS A 147 2.12 1.79 18.55
C LYS A 147 3.40 2.57 18.29
N GLY A 148 3.61 3.62 19.07
CA GLY A 148 4.77 4.50 18.99
C GLY A 148 5.91 4.17 19.98
N SER A 149 5.92 3.00 20.64
CA SER A 149 6.95 2.64 21.64
C SER A 149 8.12 1.88 21.03
N VAL A 150 9.35 2.30 21.37
CA VAL A 150 10.60 1.59 21.07
C VAL A 150 10.89 0.62 22.20
N GLN A 151 11.10 -0.65 21.85
CA GLN A 151 11.42 -1.69 22.83
C GLN A 151 12.82 -2.24 22.58
N SER A 152 13.61 -2.31 23.65
CA SER A 152 14.93 -2.95 23.66
C SER A 152 14.84 -4.30 24.38
N VAL A 153 15.56 -5.30 23.86
CA VAL A 153 15.72 -6.60 24.51
C VAL A 153 17.14 -6.70 25.06
N ILE A 154 17.25 -6.73 26.39
CA ILE A 154 18.52 -6.83 27.10
C ILE A 154 18.69 -8.28 27.54
N ARG A 155 19.79 -8.93 27.13
CA ARG A 155 20.15 -10.26 27.61
C ARG A 155 20.70 -10.18 28.99
N LEU A 156 20.17 -11.00 29.89
CA LEU A 156 20.64 -11.11 31.27
C LEU A 156 21.70 -12.22 31.41
N GLY A 157 22.49 -12.19 32.51
CA GLY A 157 23.60 -13.13 32.73
C GLY A 157 23.17 -14.58 32.93
N ASP A 158 21.91 -14.83 33.25
CA ASP A 158 21.31 -16.19 33.41
C ASP A 158 20.76 -16.74 32.07
N GLY A 159 20.94 -16.01 30.92
CA GLY A 159 20.44 -16.40 29.61
C GLY A 159 18.99 -15.98 29.33
N SER A 160 18.31 -15.38 30.30
CA SER A 160 16.98 -14.78 30.10
C SER A 160 17.07 -13.44 29.35
N GLY A 161 15.93 -12.92 28.91
CA GLY A 161 15.83 -11.63 28.21
C GLY A 161 14.83 -10.69 28.87
N LEU A 162 15.24 -9.45 29.12
CA LEU A 162 14.39 -8.39 29.63
C LEU A 162 13.99 -7.46 28.48
N LYS A 163 12.67 -7.33 28.20
CA LYS A 163 12.12 -6.44 27.19
C LYS A 163 11.59 -5.19 27.84
N LEU A 164 12.21 -4.05 27.55
CA LEU A 164 11.84 -2.75 28.12
C LEU A 164 11.47 -1.74 27.03
N THR A 165 10.49 -0.88 27.32
CA THR A 165 10.23 0.32 26.52
C THR A 165 11.23 1.40 26.92
N VAL A 166 12.03 1.88 25.96
CA VAL A 166 13.15 2.79 26.18
C VAL A 166 12.96 4.16 25.53
N ALA A 167 12.14 4.27 24.47
CA ALA A 167 11.90 5.51 23.73
C ALA A 167 10.53 5.50 23.04
N ARG A 168 10.18 6.63 22.42
CA ARG A 168 9.01 6.78 21.55
C ARG A 168 9.43 7.17 20.14
N TYR A 169 8.64 6.74 19.15
CA TYR A 169 8.76 7.16 17.76
C TYR A 169 7.99 8.44 17.50
N TYR A 170 8.59 9.31 16.69
CA TYR A 170 8.00 10.54 16.18
C TYR A 170 8.14 10.59 14.66
N THR A 171 7.09 11.03 14.01
CA THR A 171 7.07 11.25 12.56
C THR A 171 7.93 12.47 12.18
N PRO A 172 8.25 12.71 10.90
CA PRO A 172 9.00 13.87 10.45
C PRO A 172 8.42 15.20 10.93
N SER A 173 7.10 15.35 11.00
CA SER A 173 6.43 16.56 11.50
C SER A 173 6.49 16.71 13.04
N GLY A 174 7.09 15.75 13.75
CA GLY A 174 7.19 15.75 15.22
C GLY A 174 5.95 15.20 15.93
N ARG A 175 4.97 14.61 15.22
CA ARG A 175 3.82 13.96 15.83
C ARG A 175 4.24 12.65 16.52
N SER A 176 3.72 12.40 17.72
CA SER A 176 3.87 11.11 18.38
C SER A 176 2.93 10.09 17.74
N ILE A 177 3.43 8.91 17.42
CA ILE A 177 2.61 7.80 16.94
C ILE A 177 1.83 7.16 18.11
N GLN A 178 2.34 7.28 19.36
CA GLN A 178 1.82 6.56 20.51
C GLN A 178 0.36 6.96 20.84
N ALA A 179 -0.53 5.99 20.80
CA ALA A 179 -1.96 6.09 21.06
C ALA A 179 -2.78 6.95 20.05
N GLU A 180 -2.13 7.60 19.09
CA GLU A 180 -2.77 8.42 18.06
C GLU A 180 -2.82 7.70 16.71
N GLY A 181 -1.77 6.96 16.37
CA GLY A 181 -1.60 6.32 15.06
C GLY A 181 -1.34 7.32 13.94
N ILE A 182 -1.47 6.83 12.72
CA ILE A 182 -1.43 7.62 11.50
C ILE A 182 -2.86 7.72 10.95
N ALA A 183 -3.40 8.92 10.91
CA ALA A 183 -4.69 9.19 10.29
C ALA A 183 -4.54 9.18 8.75
N PRO A 184 -5.47 8.54 8.01
CA PRO A 184 -5.44 8.56 6.56
C PRO A 184 -5.79 9.95 6.01
N ASP A 185 -5.22 10.32 4.86
CA ASP A 185 -5.59 11.51 4.10
C ASP A 185 -6.95 11.30 3.44
N VAL A 186 -7.26 10.05 3.07
CA VAL A 186 -8.56 9.64 2.51
C VAL A 186 -9.08 8.44 3.29
N SER A 187 -10.14 8.68 4.06
CA SER A 187 -10.83 7.61 4.80
C SER A 187 -11.66 6.74 3.85
N ILE A 188 -11.41 5.43 3.86
CA ILE A 188 -12.18 4.46 3.08
C ILE A 188 -12.52 3.26 3.96
N GLU A 189 -13.82 3.04 4.15
CA GLU A 189 -14.33 1.89 4.87
C GLU A 189 -14.06 0.58 4.11
N ASN A 190 -13.88 -0.49 4.87
CA ASN A 190 -13.78 -1.82 4.28
C ASN A 190 -15.19 -2.31 3.95
N VAL A 191 -15.56 -2.27 2.67
CA VAL A 191 -16.85 -2.74 2.19
C VAL A 191 -16.75 -4.21 1.81
N ASN A 192 -17.62 -5.05 2.38
CA ASN A 192 -17.74 -6.43 1.96
C ASN A 192 -18.18 -6.48 0.49
N ALA A 193 -17.48 -7.27 -0.33
CA ALA A 193 -17.75 -7.42 -1.76
C ALA A 193 -19.21 -7.81 -2.05
N GLU A 194 -19.84 -8.64 -1.22
CA GLU A 194 -21.25 -9.01 -1.34
C GLU A 194 -22.20 -7.86 -1.02
N ALA A 195 -21.86 -7.03 -0.02
CA ALA A 195 -22.64 -5.84 0.31
C ALA A 195 -22.54 -4.80 -0.80
N PHE A 196 -21.37 -4.64 -1.40
CA PHE A 196 -21.15 -3.77 -2.55
C PHE A 196 -21.96 -4.23 -3.77
N GLU A 197 -21.99 -5.53 -4.04
CA GLU A 197 -22.77 -6.11 -5.13
C GLU A 197 -24.29 -5.86 -4.97
N LYS A 198 -24.80 -5.98 -3.74
CA LYS A 198 -26.20 -5.70 -3.40
C LYS A 198 -26.55 -4.20 -3.51
N ALA A 199 -25.58 -3.33 -3.23
CA ALA A 199 -25.73 -1.87 -3.30
C ALA A 199 -25.71 -1.34 -4.76
N ILE A 200 -25.19 -2.11 -5.71
CA ILE A 200 -25.17 -1.74 -7.12
C ILE A 200 -26.60 -1.80 -7.69
N VAL A 201 -27.22 -0.66 -7.83
CA VAL A 201 -28.55 -0.54 -8.44
C VAL A 201 -28.44 -0.83 -9.95
N ASN A 202 -29.04 -1.93 -10.40
CA ASN A 202 -29.14 -2.32 -11.79
C ASN A 202 -30.14 -1.41 -12.54
N LYS A 203 -29.82 -0.14 -12.75
CA LYS A 203 -30.55 0.71 -13.70
C LYS A 203 -29.88 0.59 -15.06
N THR A 204 -30.50 -0.11 -15.98
CA THR A 204 -30.21 0.02 -17.42
C THR A 204 -30.65 1.40 -17.86
N VAL A 205 -29.76 2.37 -17.76
CA VAL A 205 -30.00 3.69 -18.33
C VAL A 205 -29.78 3.55 -19.84
N LYS A 206 -30.85 3.69 -20.65
CA LYS A 206 -30.73 3.77 -22.09
C LYS A 206 -30.01 5.07 -22.44
N ARG A 207 -28.91 4.95 -23.17
CA ARG A 207 -28.19 6.10 -23.72
C ARG A 207 -28.63 6.31 -25.19
N GLU A 208 -28.29 7.46 -25.78
CA GLU A 208 -28.60 7.79 -27.16
C GLU A 208 -28.16 6.68 -28.15
N VAL A 209 -27.00 6.09 -27.91
CA VAL A 209 -26.44 4.98 -28.71
C VAL A 209 -27.31 3.71 -28.67
N ASP A 210 -28.18 3.56 -27.68
CA ASP A 210 -29.08 2.42 -27.50
C ASP A 210 -30.45 2.66 -28.11
N ILE A 211 -30.69 3.85 -28.73
CA ILE A 211 -31.94 4.25 -29.38
C ILE A 211 -31.85 3.89 -30.86
N GLN A 212 -32.83 3.16 -31.35
CA GLN A 212 -32.90 2.78 -32.75
C GLN A 212 -33.08 4.04 -33.64
N GLY A 213 -32.14 4.25 -34.59
CA GLY A 213 -32.13 5.43 -35.45
C GLY A 213 -31.43 6.65 -34.87
N HIS A 214 -30.61 6.51 -33.81
CA HIS A 214 -29.78 7.59 -33.31
C HIS A 214 -28.79 8.10 -34.38
N LEU A 215 -28.40 9.35 -34.29
CA LEU A 215 -27.39 9.95 -35.18
C LEU A 215 -25.99 9.34 -34.88
N GLU A 216 -25.40 8.77 -35.95
CA GLU A 216 -24.02 8.24 -35.83
C GLU A 216 -23.00 9.38 -35.71
N ASN A 217 -22.01 9.19 -34.84
CA ASN A 217 -20.90 10.13 -34.70
C ASN A 217 -19.84 9.83 -35.76
N ASP A 218 -19.43 10.84 -36.53
CA ASP A 218 -18.41 10.74 -37.60
C ASP A 218 -17.08 10.13 -37.13
N ARG A 219 -16.83 10.11 -35.83
CA ARG A 219 -15.62 9.55 -35.20
C ARG A 219 -15.83 8.15 -34.63
N SER A 220 -16.99 7.53 -34.73
CA SER A 220 -17.35 6.28 -34.03
C SER A 220 -16.74 4.99 -34.56
N LYS A 221 -15.90 5.03 -35.60
CA LYS A 221 -15.22 3.82 -36.16
C LYS A 221 -13.97 3.36 -35.33
N ALA A 222 -13.63 4.01 -34.22
CA ALA A 222 -12.47 3.64 -33.42
C ALA A 222 -12.84 3.26 -31.99
N LYS A 223 -12.61 2.00 -31.66
CA LYS A 223 -12.54 1.38 -30.33
C LYS A 223 -13.85 0.93 -29.66
N LYS A 224 -14.23 -0.28 -30.00
CA LYS A 224 -15.18 -1.11 -29.20
C LYS A 224 -14.51 -2.00 -28.14
N ASP A 225 -13.20 -1.96 -27.91
CA ASP A 225 -12.48 -3.00 -27.16
C ASP A 225 -11.56 -2.50 -26.04
N SER A 226 -12.06 -1.76 -25.08
CA SER A 226 -11.42 -1.78 -23.77
C SER A 226 -12.46 -1.59 -22.67
N LEU A 227 -12.83 -2.69 -22.02
CA LEU A 227 -13.48 -2.65 -20.70
C LEU A 227 -12.49 -1.98 -19.75
N GLU A 228 -12.64 -0.68 -19.50
CA GLU A 228 -11.78 0.05 -18.58
C GLU A 228 -11.98 -0.47 -17.17
N VAL A 229 -10.86 -0.72 -16.46
CA VAL A 229 -10.88 -1.06 -15.04
C VAL A 229 -11.50 0.10 -14.27
N GLY A 230 -12.48 -0.20 -13.42
CA GLY A 230 -13.22 0.79 -12.65
C GLY A 230 -14.66 1.00 -13.12
N GLY A 231 -15.01 0.52 -14.31
CA GLY A 231 -16.39 0.57 -14.77
C GLY A 231 -17.25 -0.57 -14.19
N LEU A 232 -18.55 -0.29 -13.96
CA LEU A 232 -19.51 -1.29 -13.51
C LEU A 232 -19.61 -2.47 -14.49
N ALA A 233 -19.46 -2.22 -15.80
CA ALA A 233 -19.47 -3.26 -16.83
C ALA A 233 -18.27 -4.21 -16.69
N TRP A 234 -17.06 -3.68 -16.42
CA TRP A 234 -15.89 -4.50 -16.14
C TRP A 234 -16.09 -5.34 -14.87
N TYR A 235 -16.58 -4.74 -13.78
CA TYR A 235 -16.84 -5.43 -12.52
C TYR A 235 -17.82 -6.62 -12.71
N LYS A 236 -18.93 -6.40 -13.40
CA LYS A 236 -19.90 -7.46 -13.75
C LYS A 236 -19.28 -8.55 -14.62
N HIS A 237 -18.49 -8.17 -15.63
CA HIS A 237 -17.81 -9.11 -16.50
C HIS A 237 -16.83 -10.00 -15.72
N VAL A 238 -16.00 -9.40 -14.87
CA VAL A 238 -15.04 -10.14 -14.04
C VAL A 238 -15.75 -11.10 -13.07
N ARG A 239 -16.82 -10.64 -12.41
CA ARG A 239 -17.61 -11.47 -11.49
C ARG A 239 -18.39 -12.59 -12.16
N SER A 240 -18.75 -12.45 -13.44
CA SER A 240 -19.41 -13.53 -14.20
C SER A 240 -18.44 -14.66 -14.60
N GLN A 241 -17.13 -14.42 -14.56
CA GLN A 241 -16.14 -15.44 -14.87
C GLN A 241 -15.88 -16.35 -13.67
N LYS A 242 -15.59 -17.64 -13.95
CA LYS A 242 -15.14 -18.56 -12.90
C LYS A 242 -13.81 -18.07 -12.36
N GLU A 243 -13.67 -18.01 -11.03
CA GLU A 243 -12.51 -17.49 -10.31
C GLU A 243 -11.16 -18.08 -10.76
N LYS A 244 -11.18 -19.34 -11.26
CA LYS A 244 -9.98 -20.02 -11.80
C LYS A 244 -9.41 -19.38 -13.07
N ASN A 245 -10.21 -18.64 -13.83
CA ASN A 245 -9.83 -18.05 -15.12
C ASN A 245 -9.41 -16.57 -14.99
N LEU A 246 -9.54 -15.98 -13.79
CA LEU A 246 -9.17 -14.59 -13.57
C LEU A 246 -7.67 -14.41 -13.38
N SER A 247 -7.12 -13.33 -13.94
CA SER A 247 -5.75 -12.91 -13.63
C SER A 247 -5.62 -12.52 -12.15
N ASN A 248 -4.39 -12.54 -11.62
CA ASN A 248 -4.14 -12.09 -10.23
C ASN A 248 -4.58 -10.63 -10.02
N ARG A 249 -4.43 -9.77 -11.03
CA ARG A 249 -4.94 -8.40 -11.04
C ARG A 249 -6.45 -8.36 -10.87
N ASP A 250 -7.17 -9.08 -11.74
CA ASP A 250 -8.63 -9.03 -11.75
C ASP A 250 -9.23 -9.61 -10.47
N LYS A 251 -8.63 -10.68 -9.94
CA LYS A 251 -8.99 -11.20 -8.61
C LYS A 251 -8.82 -10.17 -7.52
N LEU A 252 -7.69 -9.46 -7.51
CA LEU A 252 -7.39 -8.45 -6.50
C LEU A 252 -8.37 -7.28 -6.59
N LEU A 253 -8.55 -6.71 -7.78
CA LEU A 253 -9.39 -5.53 -7.99
C LEU A 253 -10.89 -5.82 -7.85
N SER A 254 -11.35 -7.05 -8.13
CA SER A 254 -12.77 -7.42 -7.97
C SER A 254 -13.15 -7.80 -6.54
N ASN A 255 -12.20 -8.27 -5.74
CA ASN A 255 -12.48 -8.76 -4.39
C ASN A 255 -12.09 -7.76 -3.30
N ASP A 256 -11.35 -6.71 -3.64
CA ASP A 256 -10.86 -5.74 -2.66
C ASP A 256 -11.24 -4.31 -3.08
N PHE A 257 -12.30 -3.79 -2.44
CA PHE A 257 -12.83 -2.46 -2.74
C PHE A 257 -11.81 -1.34 -2.48
N GLN A 258 -11.04 -1.42 -1.40
CA GLN A 258 -10.06 -0.37 -1.07
C GLN A 258 -8.92 -0.36 -2.09
N VAL A 259 -8.45 -1.54 -2.56
CA VAL A 259 -7.44 -1.63 -3.62
C VAL A 259 -7.98 -1.09 -4.95
N LEU A 260 -9.24 -1.39 -5.28
CA LEU A 260 -9.90 -0.83 -6.47
C LEU A 260 -9.97 0.70 -6.41
N GLN A 261 -10.35 1.27 -5.26
CA GLN A 261 -10.39 2.72 -5.08
C GLN A 261 -8.98 3.33 -5.20
N ALA A 262 -7.97 2.77 -4.52
CA ALA A 262 -6.59 3.22 -4.65
C ALA A 262 -6.10 3.20 -6.11
N TYR A 263 -6.43 2.16 -6.85
CA TYR A 263 -6.10 2.08 -8.28
C TYR A 263 -6.79 3.18 -9.10
N ASN A 264 -8.08 3.46 -8.84
CA ASN A 264 -8.81 4.54 -9.50
C ASN A 264 -8.23 5.93 -9.18
N TYR A 265 -7.80 6.17 -7.92
CA TYR A 265 -7.12 7.41 -7.54
C TYR A 265 -5.79 7.59 -8.28
N LEU A 266 -4.98 6.53 -8.40
CA LEU A 266 -3.73 6.59 -9.19
C LEU A 266 -4.00 6.91 -10.67
N LYS A 267 -5.06 6.36 -11.26
CA LYS A 267 -5.47 6.69 -12.64
C LYS A 267 -5.94 8.14 -12.76
N ALA A 268 -6.73 8.61 -11.79
CA ALA A 268 -7.22 9.99 -11.75
C ALA A 268 -6.07 11.00 -11.59
N TRP A 269 -5.05 10.69 -10.80
CA TRP A 269 -3.86 11.53 -10.61
C TRP A 269 -3.23 11.97 -11.94
N LYS A 270 -3.12 11.05 -12.90
CA LYS A 270 -2.59 11.36 -14.23
C LYS A 270 -3.45 12.37 -15.00
N VAL A 271 -4.77 12.37 -14.78
CA VAL A 271 -5.69 13.33 -15.41
C VAL A 271 -5.56 14.68 -14.75
N PHE A 272 -5.52 14.74 -13.42
CA PHE A 272 -5.35 15.99 -12.67
C PHE A 272 -4.06 16.71 -13.02
N ASN A 273 -2.93 16.00 -13.11
CA ASN A 273 -1.65 16.61 -13.52
C ASN A 273 -1.67 17.21 -14.94
N LYS A 274 -2.53 16.68 -15.84
CA LYS A 274 -2.70 17.24 -17.18
C LYS A 274 -3.59 18.49 -17.24
N ILE A 275 -4.44 18.67 -16.23
CA ILE A 275 -5.35 19.82 -16.13
C ILE A 275 -4.62 21.02 -15.51
N GLN A 276 -3.61 20.77 -14.67
CA GLN A 276 -2.83 21.81 -14.00
C GLN A 276 -1.66 22.36 -14.83
N ASN A 277 -1.24 21.61 -15.85
CA ASN A 277 -0.22 22.01 -16.86
C ASN A 277 -0.90 22.38 -18.18
#